data_1139b1d13362ce07691886771c8cd683
#
_entry.id   1139b1d13362ce07691886771c8cd683
#
_cell.length_a   1.000
_cell.length_b   1.000
_cell.length_c   1.000
_cell.angle_alpha   90.00
_cell.angle_beta   90.00
_cell.angle_gamma   90.00
#
_symmetry.space_group_name_H-M   'P 1'
#
loop_
_entity.id
_entity.type
_entity.pdbx_description
1 polymer ?
#
loop_
_entity_poly.entity_id
_entity_poly.type
_entity_poly.pdbx_seq_one_letter_code
_entity_poly.pdbx_strand_id
1 'polypeptide(L)'
;GEIACRIIATCRRLGIATVAVYSDADRHARHVRLADEAVHIGPAPAAQSYLRGEVILAAARRSGANAIHPGYGFLSENAGFARACSQAGITFIGPPVAAIEAMGSKSAAKALMGAAGVPLTPGYHGDNQDPAFLQAQADAIGYPVLIKASAGGGGKGMRRVDSPEAFADALASCCREAANAFGNDHVLVEKYVLSPRHIEIQVFADNHGNVVHLFERDCSVQRRHQKVLEEAPAPGMSAERRAAMGAAAVEAARAVGYAGAGTVEFIAAPDGAFYFMEMNTRLQVEHPVTEMVTGIDLVAEQLRIASGQKLSIKQSDVVLTGHAIECRINAEDPDNNFMPSPGQITFLHEPSGPRVRFDSGVTAGLSIEPYYDSMIAKL
;
A
#
# COMPACT_ATOMS: atom_id res chain seq x y z
N GLY A 1 -8.61 -12.07 2.31
CA GLY A 1 -8.73 -13.43 1.75
C GLY A 1 -7.73 -13.70 0.66
N GLU A 2 -7.71 -12.89 -0.40
CA GLU A 2 -6.86 -13.10 -1.59
C GLU A 2 -5.37 -13.08 -1.22
N ILE A 3 -4.90 -12.06 -0.49
CA ILE A 3 -3.49 -11.97 -0.11
C ILE A 3 -3.05 -13.11 0.84
N ALA A 4 -3.92 -13.58 1.71
CA ALA A 4 -3.63 -14.74 2.55
C ALA A 4 -3.42 -16.00 1.70
N CYS A 5 -4.27 -16.23 0.66
CA CYS A 5 -4.07 -17.32 -0.30
C CYS A 5 -2.72 -17.22 -1.01
N ARG A 6 -2.34 -16.00 -1.43
CA ARG A 6 -1.06 -15.72 -2.08
C ARG A 6 0.15 -16.04 -1.18
N ILE A 7 0.09 -15.62 0.08
CA ILE A 7 1.15 -15.89 1.07
C ILE A 7 1.25 -17.38 1.37
N ILE A 8 0.11 -18.05 1.62
CA ILE A 8 0.04 -19.49 1.88
C ILE A 8 0.66 -20.30 0.73
N ALA A 9 0.42 -19.89 -0.53
CA ALA A 9 1.00 -20.57 -1.69
C ALA A 9 2.53 -20.52 -1.68
N THR A 10 3.15 -19.39 -1.36
CA THR A 10 4.61 -19.29 -1.22
C THR A 10 5.12 -20.06 0.01
N CYS A 11 4.47 -19.94 1.17
CA CYS A 11 4.85 -20.70 2.37
C CYS A 11 4.84 -22.21 2.11
N ARG A 12 3.79 -22.73 1.47
CA ARG A 12 3.68 -24.14 1.11
C ARG A 12 4.82 -24.59 0.19
N ARG A 13 5.18 -23.80 -0.83
CA ARG A 13 6.29 -24.06 -1.73
C ARG A 13 7.65 -24.10 -0.99
N LEU A 14 7.77 -23.31 0.08
CA LEU A 14 8.97 -23.24 0.91
C LEU A 14 8.97 -24.23 2.10
N GLY A 15 7.92 -25.04 2.27
CA GLY A 15 7.79 -25.98 3.38
C GLY A 15 7.53 -25.29 4.74
N ILE A 16 6.95 -24.08 4.73
CA ILE A 16 6.61 -23.31 5.93
C ILE A 16 5.14 -23.55 6.27
N ALA A 17 4.89 -24.05 7.47
CA ALA A 17 3.52 -24.24 7.98
C ALA A 17 2.81 -22.91 8.20
N THR A 18 1.50 -22.90 7.95
CA THR A 18 0.67 -21.70 7.94
C THR A 18 -0.53 -21.81 8.86
N VAL A 19 -0.82 -20.72 9.58
CA VAL A 19 -2.02 -20.57 10.41
C VAL A 19 -2.84 -19.40 9.88
N ALA A 20 -4.04 -19.66 9.39
CA ALA A 20 -4.97 -18.59 8.98
C ALA A 20 -5.80 -18.12 10.17
N VAL A 21 -5.93 -16.80 10.33
CA VAL A 21 -6.93 -16.22 11.22
C VAL A 21 -8.19 -15.86 10.43
N TYR A 22 -9.37 -16.00 11.01
CA TYR A 22 -10.64 -15.72 10.34
C TYR A 22 -11.73 -15.21 11.28
N SER A 23 -12.56 -14.29 10.79
CA SER A 23 -13.80 -13.86 11.44
C SER A 23 -14.95 -14.77 11.09
N ASP A 24 -16.13 -14.54 11.70
CA ASP A 24 -17.34 -15.29 11.36
C ASP A 24 -17.70 -15.21 9.86
N ALA A 25 -17.51 -14.05 9.22
CA ALA A 25 -17.78 -13.86 7.79
C ALA A 25 -16.87 -14.72 6.91
N ASP A 26 -15.64 -14.97 7.33
CA ASP A 26 -14.63 -15.69 6.56
C ASP A 26 -14.51 -17.18 6.90
N ARG A 27 -15.40 -17.73 7.77
CA ARG A 27 -15.35 -19.13 8.23
C ARG A 27 -15.17 -20.14 7.10
N HIS A 28 -15.74 -19.89 5.94
CA HIS A 28 -15.68 -20.76 4.77
C HIS A 28 -14.79 -20.23 3.64
N ALA A 29 -14.03 -19.17 3.90
CA ALA A 29 -13.18 -18.54 2.90
C ALA A 29 -12.06 -19.49 2.42
N ARG A 30 -11.54 -19.20 1.21
CA ARG A 30 -10.53 -20.04 0.55
C ARG A 30 -9.26 -20.18 1.39
N HIS A 31 -8.76 -19.08 1.97
CA HIS A 31 -7.53 -19.09 2.77
C HIS A 31 -7.63 -19.95 4.02
N VAL A 32 -8.81 -20.04 4.65
CA VAL A 32 -9.07 -20.88 5.83
C VAL A 32 -8.90 -22.37 5.49
N ARG A 33 -9.32 -22.76 4.29
CA ARG A 33 -9.19 -24.14 3.79
C ARG A 33 -7.81 -24.47 3.25
N LEU A 34 -7.04 -23.45 2.85
CA LEU A 34 -5.69 -23.64 2.28
C LEU A 34 -4.61 -23.71 3.35
N ALA A 35 -4.78 -23.07 4.49
CA ALA A 35 -3.81 -23.08 5.58
C ALA A 35 -3.74 -24.46 6.26
N ASP A 36 -2.62 -24.75 6.91
CA ASP A 36 -2.43 -26.00 7.68
C ASP A 36 -3.28 -25.98 8.95
N GLU A 37 -3.44 -24.80 9.57
CA GLU A 37 -4.34 -24.56 10.70
C GLU A 37 -5.15 -23.28 10.46
N ALA A 38 -6.29 -23.19 11.18
CA ALA A 38 -7.11 -21.97 11.16
C ALA A 38 -7.65 -21.65 12.55
N VAL A 39 -7.61 -20.35 12.90
CA VAL A 39 -8.04 -19.86 14.21
C VAL A 39 -9.10 -18.79 14.06
N HIS A 40 -10.26 -19.04 14.67
CA HIS A 40 -11.33 -18.05 14.75
C HIS A 40 -10.95 -16.91 15.69
N ILE A 41 -11.13 -15.65 15.24
CA ILE A 41 -10.71 -14.45 15.96
C ILE A 41 -11.85 -13.50 16.33
N GLY A 42 -13.10 -13.84 16.03
CA GLY A 42 -14.24 -13.03 16.46
C GLY A 42 -15.31 -12.81 15.40
N PRO A 43 -16.28 -11.92 15.71
CA PRO A 43 -17.39 -11.58 14.82
C PRO A 43 -16.94 -10.95 13.48
N ALA A 44 -17.88 -10.85 12.53
CA ALA A 44 -17.65 -10.32 11.19
C ALA A 44 -17.07 -8.90 11.15
N PRO A 45 -17.53 -7.89 11.93
CA PRO A 45 -16.96 -6.55 11.88
C PRO A 45 -15.47 -6.55 12.17
N ALA A 46 -14.66 -5.88 11.31
CA ALA A 46 -13.21 -5.83 11.44
C ALA A 46 -12.73 -5.30 12.80
N ALA A 47 -13.44 -4.30 13.37
CA ALA A 47 -13.15 -3.76 14.69
C ALA A 47 -13.29 -4.78 15.83
N GLN A 48 -13.99 -5.89 15.60
CA GLN A 48 -14.21 -6.96 16.58
C GLN A 48 -13.38 -8.22 16.28
N SER A 49 -12.60 -8.21 15.21
CA SER A 49 -11.79 -9.33 14.72
C SER A 49 -10.42 -8.92 14.20
N TYR A 50 -10.27 -8.60 12.92
CA TYR A 50 -8.98 -8.32 12.27
C TYR A 50 -8.24 -7.08 12.76
N LEU A 51 -8.91 -6.12 13.39
CA LEU A 51 -8.28 -4.94 14.01
C LEU A 51 -7.93 -5.16 15.49
N ARG A 52 -8.22 -6.34 16.04
CA ARG A 52 -7.89 -6.71 17.41
C ARG A 52 -6.53 -7.41 17.48
N GLY A 53 -5.46 -6.62 17.51
CA GLY A 53 -4.08 -7.13 17.53
C GLY A 53 -3.81 -8.12 18.67
N GLU A 54 -4.41 -7.90 19.85
CA GLU A 54 -4.26 -8.80 21.01
C GLU A 54 -4.86 -10.19 20.77
N VAL A 55 -5.96 -10.29 20.01
CA VAL A 55 -6.59 -11.57 19.67
C VAL A 55 -5.74 -12.32 18.65
N ILE A 56 -5.15 -11.61 17.68
CA ILE A 56 -4.24 -12.18 16.68
C ILE A 56 -2.96 -12.68 17.36
N LEU A 57 -2.38 -11.92 18.30
CA LEU A 57 -1.21 -12.35 19.08
C LEU A 57 -1.53 -13.58 19.95
N ALA A 58 -2.71 -13.63 20.55
CA ALA A 58 -3.16 -14.80 21.32
C ALA A 58 -3.32 -16.04 20.42
N ALA A 59 -3.82 -15.85 19.19
CA ALA A 59 -3.90 -16.91 18.19
C ALA A 59 -2.52 -17.44 17.80
N ALA A 60 -1.56 -16.55 17.52
CA ALA A 60 -0.18 -16.91 17.20
C ALA A 60 0.49 -17.70 18.33
N ARG A 61 0.37 -17.24 19.58
CA ARG A 61 0.92 -17.96 20.74
C ARG A 61 0.30 -19.35 20.91
N ARG A 62 -1.00 -19.48 20.73
CA ARG A 62 -1.72 -20.76 20.89
C ARG A 62 -1.36 -21.78 19.83
N SER A 63 -1.12 -21.34 18.61
CA SER A 63 -0.71 -22.18 17.49
C SER A 63 0.81 -22.42 17.42
N GLY A 64 1.61 -21.75 18.26
CA GLY A 64 3.07 -21.81 18.22
C GLY A 64 3.70 -21.10 17.01
N ALA A 65 2.96 -20.18 16.36
CA ALA A 65 3.48 -19.41 15.24
C ALA A 65 4.61 -18.47 15.69
N ASN A 66 5.74 -18.48 14.98
CA ASN A 66 6.91 -17.64 15.27
C ASN A 66 6.86 -16.28 14.58
N ALA A 67 6.04 -16.15 13.54
CA ALA A 67 5.94 -14.93 12.74
C ALA A 67 4.50 -14.66 12.33
N ILE A 68 4.21 -13.37 12.04
CA ILE A 68 2.93 -12.91 11.50
C ILE A 68 3.20 -12.15 10.22
N HIS A 69 2.60 -12.59 9.11
CA HIS A 69 2.55 -11.82 7.88
C HIS A 69 1.25 -11.00 7.85
N PRO A 70 1.33 -9.68 7.86
CA PRO A 70 0.12 -8.84 7.95
C PRO A 70 -0.65 -8.73 6.63
N GLY A 71 -0.08 -9.19 5.51
CA GLY A 71 -0.63 -8.95 4.17
C GLY A 71 -0.63 -7.46 3.83
N TYR A 72 -1.78 -6.95 3.41
CA TYR A 72 -2.08 -5.54 3.25
C TYR A 72 -3.46 -5.21 3.86
N GLY A 73 -3.71 -3.92 4.13
CA GLY A 73 -4.90 -3.48 4.88
C GLY A 73 -4.80 -3.80 6.39
N PHE A 74 -5.90 -3.58 7.10
CA PHE A 74 -6.03 -3.82 8.55
C PHE A 74 -4.83 -3.32 9.38
N LEU A 75 -4.03 -4.23 9.93
CA LEU A 75 -2.90 -3.93 10.81
C LEU A 75 -1.54 -3.90 10.10
N SER A 76 -1.50 -3.98 8.77
CA SER A 76 -0.23 -4.08 8.01
C SER A 76 0.68 -2.85 8.16
N GLU A 77 0.10 -1.67 8.39
CA GLU A 77 0.81 -0.40 8.61
C GLU A 77 0.59 0.14 10.04
N ASN A 78 0.27 -0.75 10.99
CA ASN A 78 0.03 -0.37 12.37
C ASN A 78 1.29 -0.55 13.22
N ALA A 79 1.94 0.56 13.56
CA ALA A 79 3.17 0.57 14.37
C ALA A 79 2.96 -0.05 15.77
N GLY A 80 1.79 0.17 16.38
CA GLY A 80 1.43 -0.41 17.68
C GLY A 80 1.39 -1.93 17.63
N PHE A 81 0.80 -2.49 16.58
CA PHE A 81 0.74 -3.94 16.38
C PHE A 81 2.13 -4.54 16.09
N ALA A 82 2.90 -3.91 15.22
CA ALA A 82 4.29 -4.35 14.95
C ALA A 82 5.14 -4.35 16.22
N ARG A 83 5.01 -3.33 17.07
CA ARG A 83 5.66 -3.25 18.39
C ARG A 83 5.18 -4.36 19.30
N ALA A 84 3.88 -4.62 19.37
CA ALA A 84 3.31 -5.69 20.20
C ALA A 84 3.78 -7.08 19.75
N CYS A 85 3.94 -7.32 18.44
CA CYS A 85 4.56 -8.54 17.92
C CYS A 85 5.99 -8.71 18.47
N SER A 86 6.83 -7.67 18.34
CA SER A 86 8.21 -7.69 18.84
C SER A 86 8.28 -7.95 20.35
N GLN A 87 7.44 -7.28 21.13
CA GLN A 87 7.36 -7.49 22.60
C GLN A 87 6.90 -8.91 22.97
N ALA A 88 6.12 -9.54 22.08
CA ALA A 88 5.66 -10.91 22.26
C ALA A 88 6.68 -11.98 21.79
N GLY A 89 7.84 -11.58 21.25
CA GLY A 89 8.82 -12.47 20.65
C GLY A 89 8.34 -13.10 19.33
N ILE A 90 7.36 -12.46 18.65
CA ILE A 90 6.81 -12.90 17.37
C ILE A 90 7.35 -11.98 16.29
N THR A 91 7.93 -12.53 15.23
CA THR A 91 8.44 -11.74 14.10
C THR A 91 7.29 -11.13 13.31
N PHE A 92 7.25 -9.81 13.21
CA PHE A 92 6.38 -9.11 12.26
C PHE A 92 7.05 -9.14 10.88
N ILE A 93 6.41 -9.78 9.89
CA ILE A 93 6.93 -9.86 8.51
C ILE A 93 6.55 -8.57 7.78
N GLY A 94 7.32 -7.55 8.02
CA GLY A 94 7.11 -6.18 7.55
C GLY A 94 8.26 -5.28 8.00
N PRO A 95 8.13 -3.96 7.78
CA PRO A 95 9.18 -3.00 8.12
C PRO A 95 9.33 -2.80 9.63
N PRO A 96 10.45 -2.20 10.07
CA PRO A 96 10.65 -1.79 11.46
C PRO A 96 9.59 -0.79 11.90
N VAL A 97 9.24 -0.85 13.20
CA VAL A 97 8.25 0.07 13.82
C VAL A 97 8.55 1.54 13.50
N ALA A 98 9.82 1.95 13.61
CA ALA A 98 10.24 3.32 13.34
C ALA A 98 9.95 3.77 11.89
N ALA A 99 10.08 2.88 10.92
CA ALA A 99 9.78 3.17 9.52
C ALA A 99 8.26 3.36 9.30
N ILE A 100 7.43 2.54 9.94
CA ILE A 100 5.96 2.71 9.89
C ILE A 100 5.57 4.05 10.52
N GLU A 101 6.12 4.40 11.68
CA GLU A 101 5.84 5.67 12.37
C GLU A 101 6.28 6.87 11.55
N ALA A 102 7.49 6.84 10.98
CA ALA A 102 8.03 7.93 10.17
C ALA A 102 7.18 8.20 8.92
N MET A 103 6.60 7.16 8.32
CA MET A 103 5.75 7.29 7.13
C MET A 103 4.26 7.50 7.44
N GLY A 104 3.85 7.36 8.69
CA GLY A 104 2.45 7.52 9.12
C GLY A 104 1.92 8.95 9.08
N SER A 105 2.80 9.96 9.06
CA SER A 105 2.45 11.38 8.91
C SER A 105 3.02 11.93 7.62
N LYS A 106 2.17 12.48 6.74
CA LYS A 106 2.61 13.05 5.46
C LYS A 106 3.59 14.22 5.63
N SER A 107 3.38 15.08 6.64
CA SER A 107 4.29 16.20 6.93
C SER A 107 5.66 15.70 7.36
N ALA A 108 5.70 14.78 8.33
CA ALA A 108 6.95 14.20 8.82
C ALA A 108 7.68 13.42 7.72
N ALA A 109 6.95 12.62 6.94
CA ALA A 109 7.50 11.88 5.81
C ALA A 109 8.13 12.83 4.78
N LYS A 110 7.43 13.91 4.40
CA LYS A 110 7.96 14.89 3.45
C LYS A 110 9.17 15.64 3.97
N ALA A 111 9.18 16.04 5.24
CA ALA A 111 10.35 16.68 5.86
C ALA A 111 11.57 15.75 5.79
N LEU A 112 11.39 14.48 6.13
CA LEU A 112 12.44 13.47 6.08
C LEU A 112 12.92 13.20 4.66
N MET A 113 11.99 13.06 3.70
CA MET A 113 12.32 12.84 2.28
C MET A 113 13.05 14.05 1.67
N GLY A 114 12.63 15.27 2.01
CA GLY A 114 13.33 16.49 1.58
C GLY A 114 14.77 16.56 2.09
N ALA A 115 14.97 16.20 3.37
CA ALA A 115 16.32 16.12 3.96
C ALA A 115 17.19 15.04 3.28
N ALA A 116 16.58 13.98 2.78
CA ALA A 116 17.25 12.91 2.03
C ALA A 116 17.45 13.24 0.54
N GLY A 117 17.05 14.43 0.05
CA GLY A 117 17.18 14.83 -1.34
C GLY A 117 16.18 14.18 -2.29
N VAL A 118 15.12 13.54 -1.79
CA VAL A 118 14.04 12.98 -2.60
C VAL A 118 13.18 14.14 -3.14
N PRO A 119 12.89 14.20 -4.45
CA PRO A 119 12.09 15.28 -5.03
C PRO A 119 10.70 15.37 -4.40
N LEU A 120 10.35 16.56 -3.91
CA LEU A 120 9.03 16.85 -3.33
C LEU A 120 8.22 17.76 -4.24
N THR A 121 6.89 17.60 -4.23
CA THR A 121 6.00 18.60 -4.84
C THR A 121 6.27 19.96 -4.23
N PRO A 122 6.49 21.01 -5.02
CA PRO A 122 6.61 22.37 -4.49
C PRO A 122 5.44 22.71 -3.57
N GLY A 123 5.73 23.10 -2.34
CA GLY A 123 4.65 23.26 -1.37
C GLY A 123 5.13 23.61 0.04
N TYR A 124 4.15 23.78 0.92
CA TYR A 124 4.36 23.99 2.34
C TYR A 124 3.89 22.75 3.14
N HIS A 125 4.81 22.25 3.96
CA HIS A 125 4.60 21.02 4.76
C HIS A 125 4.90 21.24 6.26
N GLY A 126 5.07 22.49 6.68
CA GLY A 126 5.47 22.86 8.05
C GLY A 126 4.31 22.97 9.03
N ASP A 127 4.62 23.33 10.27
CA ASP A 127 3.68 23.30 11.40
C ASP A 127 2.83 24.56 11.55
N ASN A 128 3.15 25.67 10.84
CA ASN A 128 2.35 26.88 10.91
C ASN A 128 1.04 26.67 10.13
N GLN A 129 -0.08 26.66 10.84
CA GLN A 129 -1.41 26.43 10.30
C GLN A 129 -2.27 27.70 10.28
N ASP A 130 -1.66 28.89 10.48
CA ASP A 130 -2.36 30.16 10.33
C ASP A 130 -2.92 30.31 8.92
N PRO A 131 -4.23 30.59 8.75
CA PRO A 131 -4.87 30.66 7.44
C PRO A 131 -4.27 31.70 6.50
N ALA A 132 -3.87 32.88 7.02
CA ALA A 132 -3.28 33.92 6.19
C ALA A 132 -1.85 33.54 5.75
N PHE A 133 -1.11 32.85 6.61
CA PHE A 133 0.20 32.30 6.26
C PHE A 133 0.07 31.22 5.19
N LEU A 134 -0.86 30.28 5.35
CA LEU A 134 -1.09 29.19 4.36
C LEU A 134 -1.52 29.76 3.01
N GLN A 135 -2.34 30.80 2.99
CA GLN A 135 -2.71 31.49 1.75
C GLN A 135 -1.51 32.14 1.09
N ALA A 136 -0.66 32.82 1.85
CA ALA A 136 0.57 33.41 1.31
C ALA A 136 1.53 32.35 0.72
N GLN A 137 1.58 31.14 1.32
CA GLN A 137 2.31 30.02 0.75
C GLN A 137 1.68 29.55 -0.58
N ALA A 138 0.36 29.44 -0.65
CA ALA A 138 -0.35 29.07 -1.88
C ALA A 138 -0.10 30.09 -3.00
N ASP A 139 -0.12 31.38 -2.68
CA ASP A 139 0.15 32.47 -3.61
C ASP A 139 1.59 32.40 -4.15
N ALA A 140 2.55 32.09 -3.29
CA ALA A 140 3.95 31.91 -3.67
C ALA A 140 4.20 30.68 -4.55
N ILE A 141 3.48 29.57 -4.29
CA ILE A 141 3.52 28.33 -5.09
C ILE A 141 2.87 28.56 -6.46
N GLY A 142 1.87 29.41 -6.51
CA GLY A 142 1.05 29.69 -7.69
C GLY A 142 -0.03 28.63 -7.95
N TYR A 143 -1.23 29.12 -8.28
CA TYR A 143 -2.40 28.24 -8.53
C TYR A 143 -2.29 27.48 -9.86
N PRO A 144 -2.98 26.32 -10.01
CA PRO A 144 -3.76 25.67 -8.99
C PRO A 144 -2.88 25.02 -7.91
N VAL A 145 -3.41 25.00 -6.67
CA VAL A 145 -2.80 24.30 -5.53
C VAL A 145 -3.74 23.21 -5.01
N LEU A 146 -3.18 22.28 -4.23
CA LEU A 146 -3.91 21.23 -3.56
C LEU A 146 -3.71 21.35 -2.06
N ILE A 147 -4.80 21.55 -1.31
CA ILE A 147 -4.81 21.47 0.14
C ILE A 147 -5.08 20.00 0.52
N LYS A 148 -4.28 19.44 1.41
CA LYS A 148 -4.39 18.02 1.83
C LYS A 148 -4.33 17.92 3.35
N ALA A 149 -5.16 17.04 3.94
CA ALA A 149 -4.98 16.62 5.32
C ALA A 149 -3.60 15.94 5.51
N SER A 150 -2.89 16.29 6.57
CA SER A 150 -1.60 15.68 6.94
C SER A 150 -1.76 14.22 7.36
N ALA A 151 -2.85 13.92 8.07
CA ALA A 151 -3.22 12.55 8.46
C ALA A 151 -4.18 11.91 7.43
N GLY A 152 -4.19 10.57 7.37
CA GLY A 152 -5.13 9.79 6.56
C GLY A 152 -4.70 9.57 5.12
N GLY A 153 -5.59 8.94 4.33
CA GLY A 153 -5.35 8.49 2.96
C GLY A 153 -6.65 8.36 2.15
N GLY A 154 -6.55 7.76 0.95
CA GLY A 154 -7.73 7.49 0.10
C GLY A 154 -8.42 8.74 -0.46
N GLY A 155 -7.71 9.87 -0.57
CA GLY A 155 -8.25 11.10 -1.16
C GLY A 155 -9.19 11.90 -0.27
N LYS A 156 -9.45 11.48 0.96
CA LYS A 156 -10.25 12.24 1.93
C LYS A 156 -9.45 13.44 2.46
N GLY A 157 -10.15 14.56 2.70
CA GLY A 157 -9.50 15.79 3.16
C GLY A 157 -8.55 16.39 2.11
N MET A 158 -8.95 16.37 0.83
CA MET A 158 -8.22 17.01 -0.26
C MET A 158 -9.12 18.03 -0.98
N ARG A 159 -8.58 19.20 -1.29
CA ARG A 159 -9.28 20.26 -2.04
C ARG A 159 -8.34 20.90 -3.06
N ARG A 160 -8.69 20.79 -4.33
CA ARG A 160 -8.06 21.60 -5.37
C ARG A 160 -8.58 23.02 -5.31
N VAL A 161 -7.68 23.98 -5.41
CA VAL A 161 -7.96 25.41 -5.39
C VAL A 161 -7.36 26.03 -6.63
N ASP A 162 -8.19 26.65 -7.45
CA ASP A 162 -7.77 27.19 -8.76
C ASP A 162 -7.43 28.68 -8.71
N SER A 163 -7.87 29.40 -7.65
CA SER A 163 -7.62 30.84 -7.51
C SER A 163 -7.53 31.26 -6.04
N PRO A 164 -6.88 32.42 -5.75
CA PRO A 164 -6.75 32.96 -4.38
C PRO A 164 -8.09 33.13 -3.64
N GLU A 165 -9.13 33.56 -4.36
CA GLU A 165 -10.44 33.89 -3.79
C GLU A 165 -11.13 32.64 -3.19
N ALA A 166 -10.86 31.46 -3.77
CA ALA A 166 -11.43 30.19 -3.32
C ALA A 166 -10.65 29.54 -2.16
N PHE A 167 -9.46 30.07 -1.80
CA PHE A 167 -8.55 29.40 -0.90
C PHE A 167 -9.10 29.27 0.54
N ALA A 168 -9.65 30.36 1.09
CA ALA A 168 -10.10 30.38 2.48
C ALA A 168 -11.24 29.38 2.75
N ASP A 169 -12.22 29.30 1.86
CA ASP A 169 -13.35 28.38 1.99
C ASP A 169 -12.91 26.93 1.81
N ALA A 170 -12.02 26.68 0.85
CA ALA A 170 -11.44 25.36 0.61
C ALA A 170 -10.60 24.88 1.82
N LEU A 171 -9.80 25.76 2.39
CA LEU A 171 -9.00 25.49 3.59
C LEU A 171 -9.91 25.11 4.78
N ALA A 172 -10.90 25.94 5.08
CA ALA A 172 -11.82 25.68 6.18
C ALA A 172 -12.60 24.36 5.99
N SER A 173 -12.99 24.05 4.76
CA SER A 173 -13.65 22.78 4.43
C SER A 173 -12.71 21.58 4.62
N CYS A 174 -11.46 21.69 4.16
CA CYS A 174 -10.46 20.64 4.30
C CYS A 174 -10.13 20.35 5.77
N CYS A 175 -9.90 21.39 6.58
CA CYS A 175 -9.62 21.27 8.01
C CYS A 175 -10.76 20.58 8.76
N ARG A 176 -12.02 20.97 8.50
CA ARG A 176 -13.20 20.34 9.13
C ARG A 176 -13.30 18.85 8.77
N GLU A 177 -13.09 18.51 7.50
CA GLU A 177 -13.11 17.10 7.08
C GLU A 177 -11.97 16.30 7.72
N ALA A 178 -10.77 16.88 7.77
CA ALA A 178 -9.61 16.26 8.38
C ALA A 178 -9.81 16.01 9.89
N ALA A 179 -10.32 17.01 10.62
CA ALA A 179 -10.64 16.87 12.04
C ALA A 179 -11.68 15.77 12.28
N ASN A 180 -12.75 15.72 11.49
CA ASN A 180 -13.83 14.75 11.64
C ASN A 180 -13.39 13.31 11.28
N ALA A 181 -12.58 13.16 10.22
CA ALA A 181 -12.19 11.85 9.72
C ALA A 181 -10.98 11.26 10.44
N PHE A 182 -10.05 12.10 10.91
CA PHE A 182 -8.75 11.67 11.39
C PHE A 182 -8.39 12.22 12.79
N GLY A 183 -9.25 13.06 13.37
CA GLY A 183 -8.98 13.70 14.67
C GLY A 183 -7.85 14.75 14.64
N ASN A 184 -7.45 15.20 13.45
CA ASN A 184 -6.36 16.16 13.24
C ASN A 184 -6.70 17.06 12.06
N ASP A 185 -6.69 18.38 12.26
CA ASP A 185 -7.03 19.41 11.27
C ASP A 185 -5.82 19.97 10.51
N HIS A 186 -4.61 19.48 10.81
CA HIS A 186 -3.37 19.90 10.16
C HIS A 186 -3.38 19.59 8.66
N VAL A 187 -3.03 20.59 7.83
CA VAL A 187 -3.03 20.46 6.37
C VAL A 187 -1.68 20.83 5.75
N LEU A 188 -1.49 20.35 4.54
CA LEU A 188 -0.39 20.70 3.63
C LEU A 188 -0.95 21.49 2.46
N VAL A 189 -0.13 22.38 1.87
CA VAL A 189 -0.48 23.10 0.64
C VAL A 189 0.59 22.80 -0.40
N GLU A 190 0.18 22.25 -1.55
CA GLU A 190 1.12 21.81 -2.59
C GLU A 190 0.69 22.30 -3.97
N LYS A 191 1.65 22.45 -4.89
CA LYS A 191 1.35 22.65 -6.30
C LYS A 191 0.48 21.52 -6.83
N TYR A 192 -0.61 21.85 -7.50
CA TYR A 192 -1.41 20.85 -8.20
C TYR A 192 -0.75 20.54 -9.55
N VAL A 193 -0.28 19.31 -9.71
CA VAL A 193 0.32 18.83 -10.96
C VAL A 193 -0.80 18.49 -11.94
N LEU A 194 -0.75 19.09 -13.13
CA LEU A 194 -1.74 18.83 -14.18
C LEU A 194 -1.42 17.57 -14.97
N SER A 195 -2.44 16.80 -15.30
CA SER A 195 -2.33 15.54 -16.06
C SER A 195 -1.21 14.62 -15.55
N PRO A 196 -1.16 14.33 -14.25
CA PRO A 196 -0.10 13.52 -13.67
C PRO A 196 -0.29 12.05 -14.03
N ARG A 197 0.83 11.31 -14.03
CA ARG A 197 0.81 9.86 -13.90
C ARG A 197 1.13 9.47 -12.46
N HIS A 198 0.50 8.41 -11.99
CA HIS A 198 0.82 7.78 -10.72
C HIS A 198 1.82 6.65 -10.99
N ILE A 199 3.08 6.91 -10.75
CA ILE A 199 4.17 5.95 -10.91
C ILE A 199 4.68 5.56 -9.52
N GLU A 200 4.89 4.29 -9.31
CA GLU A 200 5.40 3.79 -8.05
C GLU A 200 6.59 2.87 -8.25
N ILE A 201 7.52 2.87 -7.31
CA ILE A 201 8.72 2.04 -7.34
C ILE A 201 8.67 1.01 -6.23
N GLN A 202 8.73 -0.26 -6.60
CA GLN A 202 8.90 -1.34 -5.64
C GLN A 202 10.30 -1.30 -5.06
N VAL A 203 10.42 -1.20 -3.75
CA VAL A 203 11.71 -1.30 -3.04
C VAL A 203 11.74 -2.55 -2.16
N PHE A 204 12.94 -3.07 -1.98
CA PHE A 204 13.26 -4.09 -1.00
C PHE A 204 14.50 -3.71 -0.23
N ALA A 205 14.47 -3.89 1.10
CA ALA A 205 15.62 -3.65 1.95
C ALA A 205 15.76 -4.78 2.97
N ASP A 206 16.99 -5.07 3.41
CA ASP A 206 17.26 -6.03 4.48
C ASP A 206 17.83 -5.34 5.72
N ASN A 207 17.97 -6.12 6.81
CA ASN A 207 18.54 -5.63 8.07
C ASN A 207 20.08 -5.50 8.02
N HIS A 208 20.70 -5.69 6.86
CA HIS A 208 22.15 -5.64 6.66
C HIS A 208 22.58 -4.40 5.84
N GLY A 209 21.64 -3.52 5.53
CA GLY A 209 21.90 -2.27 4.79
C GLY A 209 21.81 -2.41 3.26
N ASN A 210 21.43 -3.57 2.74
CA ASN A 210 21.19 -3.71 1.30
C ASN A 210 19.80 -3.16 0.96
N VAL A 211 19.73 -2.33 -0.07
CA VAL A 211 18.48 -1.76 -0.59
C VAL A 211 18.52 -1.86 -2.11
N VAL A 212 17.46 -2.40 -2.70
CA VAL A 212 17.28 -2.49 -4.15
C VAL A 212 15.90 -1.98 -4.55
N HIS A 213 15.76 -1.56 -5.81
CA HIS A 213 14.45 -1.34 -6.41
C HIS A 213 14.16 -2.40 -7.49
N LEU A 214 12.89 -2.74 -7.64
CA LEU A 214 12.41 -3.73 -8.60
C LEU A 214 11.59 -3.07 -9.71
N PHE A 215 12.06 -1.93 -10.17
CA PHE A 215 11.44 -1.10 -11.19
C PHE A 215 10.09 -0.50 -10.80
N GLU A 216 9.48 0.13 -11.78
CA GLU A 216 8.24 0.88 -11.63
C GLU A 216 7.01 0.07 -12.03
N ARG A 217 5.88 0.54 -11.49
CA ARG A 217 4.52 0.26 -11.95
C ARG A 217 3.80 1.56 -12.28
N ASP A 218 2.98 1.54 -13.30
CA ASP A 218 2.02 2.60 -13.57
C ASP A 218 0.66 2.24 -12.98
N CYS A 219 0.16 3.08 -12.09
CA CYS A 219 -1.12 2.93 -11.42
C CYS A 219 -2.05 4.12 -11.72
N SER A 220 -1.91 4.74 -12.90
CA SER A 220 -2.65 5.96 -13.26
C SER A 220 -4.12 5.70 -13.56
N VAL A 221 -4.51 4.48 -13.93
CA VAL A 221 -5.91 4.12 -14.18
C VAL A 221 -6.62 3.90 -12.86
N GLN A 222 -7.34 4.92 -12.43
CA GLN A 222 -8.00 4.98 -11.12
C GLN A 222 -9.45 5.44 -11.24
N ARG A 223 -10.26 4.97 -10.31
CA ARG A 223 -11.62 5.48 -10.09
C ARG A 223 -11.69 6.07 -8.69
N ARG A 224 -11.92 7.39 -8.57
CA ARG A 224 -12.01 8.08 -7.27
C ARG A 224 -10.82 7.80 -6.36
N HIS A 225 -9.60 7.87 -6.91
CA HIS A 225 -8.33 7.56 -6.24
C HIS A 225 -8.12 6.08 -5.86
N GLN A 226 -8.99 5.17 -6.30
CA GLN A 226 -8.80 3.73 -6.17
C GLN A 226 -8.18 3.19 -7.46
N LYS A 227 -7.03 2.52 -7.36
CA LYS A 227 -6.37 1.86 -8.47
C LYS A 227 -7.28 0.76 -9.04
N VAL A 228 -7.36 0.64 -10.36
CA VAL A 228 -8.22 -0.33 -11.08
C VAL A 228 -7.40 -1.20 -12.01
N LEU A 229 -6.45 -0.58 -12.71
CA LEU A 229 -5.48 -1.25 -13.58
C LEU A 229 -4.09 -0.79 -13.21
N GLU A 230 -3.18 -1.74 -13.15
CA GLU A 230 -1.76 -1.52 -12.90
C GLU A 230 -0.93 -2.23 -13.97
N GLU A 231 0.15 -1.60 -14.42
CA GLU A 231 1.03 -2.21 -15.40
C GLU A 231 2.52 -1.99 -15.11
N ALA A 232 3.33 -2.96 -15.51
CA ALA A 232 4.78 -2.91 -15.43
C ALA A 232 5.39 -3.48 -16.74
N PRO A 233 6.41 -2.81 -17.32
CA PRO A 233 6.89 -1.47 -17.00
C PRO A 233 5.90 -0.38 -17.37
N ALA A 234 6.07 0.83 -16.81
CA ALA A 234 5.24 1.97 -17.16
C ALA A 234 5.42 2.38 -18.62
N PRO A 235 4.34 2.58 -19.41
CA PRO A 235 4.45 2.97 -20.81
C PRO A 235 5.25 4.27 -21.00
N GLY A 236 6.13 4.29 -22.00
CA GLY A 236 6.93 5.47 -22.33
C GLY A 236 7.94 5.91 -21.27
N MET A 237 8.26 5.05 -20.31
CA MET A 237 9.30 5.32 -19.31
C MET A 237 10.71 5.21 -19.94
N SER A 238 11.46 6.32 -19.96
CA SER A 238 12.85 6.28 -20.43
C SER A 238 13.77 5.60 -19.41
N ALA A 239 14.90 5.08 -19.86
CA ALA A 239 15.89 4.45 -18.99
C ALA A 239 16.44 5.42 -17.93
N GLU A 240 16.67 6.68 -18.33
CA GLU A 240 17.17 7.74 -17.45
C GLU A 240 16.16 8.08 -16.35
N ARG A 241 14.89 8.23 -16.72
CA ARG A 241 13.81 8.53 -15.76
C ARG A 241 13.59 7.36 -14.79
N ARG A 242 13.60 6.13 -15.30
CA ARG A 242 13.54 4.92 -14.47
C ARG A 242 14.66 4.85 -13.46
N ALA A 243 15.90 5.12 -13.91
CA ALA A 243 17.07 5.13 -13.04
C ALA A 243 16.97 6.22 -11.97
N ALA A 244 16.54 7.43 -12.34
CA ALA A 244 16.38 8.55 -11.41
C ALA A 244 15.30 8.27 -10.34
N MET A 245 14.14 7.75 -10.76
CA MET A 245 13.05 7.39 -9.84
C MET A 245 13.44 6.21 -8.94
N GLY A 246 14.13 5.20 -9.50
CA GLY A 246 14.66 4.08 -8.73
C GLY A 246 15.65 4.53 -7.66
N ALA A 247 16.59 5.41 -8.01
CA ALA A 247 17.55 6.00 -7.06
C ALA A 247 16.84 6.78 -5.94
N ALA A 248 15.86 7.62 -6.29
CA ALA A 248 15.09 8.39 -5.32
C ALA A 248 14.30 7.46 -4.35
N ALA A 249 13.75 6.36 -4.85
CA ALA A 249 13.05 5.39 -4.03
C ALA A 249 14.00 4.62 -3.09
N VAL A 250 15.19 4.28 -3.54
CA VAL A 250 16.24 3.66 -2.70
C VAL A 250 16.67 4.61 -1.58
N GLU A 251 16.89 5.90 -1.89
CA GLU A 251 17.22 6.90 -0.87
C GLU A 251 16.08 7.11 0.12
N ALA A 252 14.82 7.11 -0.33
CA ALA A 252 13.66 7.16 0.55
C ALA A 252 13.65 5.98 1.54
N ALA A 253 13.89 4.76 1.07
CA ALA A 253 13.95 3.58 1.92
C ALA A 253 15.12 3.63 2.92
N ARG A 254 16.30 4.10 2.48
CA ARG A 254 17.48 4.30 3.35
C ARG A 254 17.23 5.30 4.46
N ALA A 255 16.59 6.43 4.11
CA ALA A 255 16.33 7.52 5.05
C ALA A 255 15.49 7.09 6.27
N VAL A 256 14.65 6.06 6.11
CA VAL A 256 13.80 5.52 7.19
C VAL A 256 14.33 4.21 7.80
N GLY A 257 15.51 3.75 7.38
CA GLY A 257 16.04 2.47 7.84
C GLY A 257 15.10 1.30 7.50
N TYR A 258 14.56 1.29 6.27
CA TYR A 258 13.55 0.33 5.84
C TYR A 258 14.08 -1.09 5.80
N ALA A 259 13.22 -2.06 6.08
CA ALA A 259 13.45 -3.49 5.85
C ALA A 259 12.15 -4.16 5.37
N GLY A 260 12.26 -5.14 4.48
CA GLY A 260 11.13 -5.80 3.85
C GLY A 260 10.72 -5.17 2.53
N ALA A 261 9.52 -5.54 2.07
CA ALA A 261 8.89 -4.98 0.87
C ALA A 261 8.25 -3.63 1.17
N GLY A 262 8.51 -2.63 0.37
CA GLY A 262 7.87 -1.32 0.42
C GLY A 262 7.68 -0.73 -0.97
N THR A 263 6.85 0.28 -1.08
CA THR A 263 6.59 0.97 -2.35
C THR A 263 6.64 2.46 -2.14
N VAL A 264 7.44 3.14 -2.96
CA VAL A 264 7.52 4.59 -2.99
C VAL A 264 6.69 5.11 -4.15
N GLU A 265 5.66 5.88 -3.85
CA GLU A 265 4.72 6.42 -4.81
C GLU A 265 5.12 7.85 -5.22
N PHE A 266 5.06 8.11 -6.53
CA PHE A 266 5.42 9.39 -7.13
C PHE A 266 4.30 9.92 -8.02
N ILE A 267 4.13 11.24 -8.01
CA ILE A 267 3.42 11.98 -9.04
C ILE A 267 4.43 12.32 -10.14
N ALA A 268 4.21 11.81 -11.34
CA ALA A 268 5.07 12.03 -12.50
C ALA A 268 4.39 12.99 -13.48
N ALA A 269 5.00 14.17 -13.67
CA ALA A 269 4.50 15.21 -14.56
C ALA A 269 4.84 14.94 -16.03
N PRO A 270 4.10 15.51 -17.00
CA PRO A 270 4.37 15.31 -18.43
C PRO A 270 5.71 15.85 -18.91
N ASP A 271 6.26 16.87 -18.25
CA ASP A 271 7.54 17.49 -18.55
C ASP A 271 8.77 16.66 -18.12
N GLY A 272 8.52 15.51 -17.48
CA GLY A 272 9.58 14.62 -16.99
C GLY A 272 9.88 14.75 -15.49
N ALA A 273 9.43 15.81 -14.83
CA ALA A 273 9.54 15.94 -13.38
C ALA A 273 8.75 14.84 -12.65
N PHE A 274 9.21 14.47 -11.45
CA PHE A 274 8.49 13.55 -10.59
C PHE A 274 8.68 13.97 -9.12
N TYR A 275 7.68 13.68 -8.29
CA TYR A 275 7.63 14.16 -6.93
C TYR A 275 7.13 13.05 -6.01
N PHE A 276 7.78 12.89 -4.87
CA PHE A 276 7.35 11.96 -3.82
C PHE A 276 5.93 12.28 -3.35
N MET A 277 5.10 11.28 -3.30
CA MET A 277 3.74 11.37 -2.79
C MET A 277 3.64 10.74 -1.40
N GLU A 278 3.95 9.46 -1.30
CA GLU A 278 3.98 8.71 -0.05
C GLU A 278 4.80 7.41 -0.20
N MET A 279 5.08 6.76 0.92
CA MET A 279 5.66 5.43 0.95
C MET A 279 4.71 4.47 1.67
N ASN A 280 4.27 3.43 0.96
CA ASN A 280 3.51 2.35 1.55
C ASN A 280 4.46 1.35 2.21
N THR A 281 4.32 1.22 3.53
CA THR A 281 5.22 0.40 4.36
C THR A 281 4.74 -1.05 4.47
N ARG A 282 4.37 -1.63 3.35
CA ARG A 282 3.78 -2.98 3.21
C ARG A 282 3.92 -3.51 1.80
N LEU A 283 3.59 -4.78 1.63
CA LEU A 283 3.35 -5.34 0.29
C LEU A 283 2.12 -4.67 -0.35
N GLN A 284 2.20 -4.33 -1.63
CA GLN A 284 1.08 -3.74 -2.39
C GLN A 284 0.17 -4.81 -3.00
N VAL A 285 -1.08 -4.43 -3.30
CA VAL A 285 -2.04 -5.28 -4.03
C VAL A 285 -1.45 -5.69 -5.37
N GLU A 286 -0.89 -4.72 -6.08
CA GLU A 286 -0.35 -4.78 -7.44
C GLU A 286 1.09 -5.35 -7.55
N HIS A 287 1.60 -5.99 -6.49
CA HIS A 287 2.92 -6.65 -6.53
C HIS A 287 3.05 -7.73 -7.63
N PRO A 288 1.97 -8.41 -8.06
CA PRO A 288 2.07 -9.44 -9.10
C PRO A 288 2.64 -8.96 -10.42
N VAL A 289 2.36 -7.71 -10.86
CA VAL A 289 2.94 -7.22 -12.13
C VAL A 289 4.46 -7.09 -12.03
N THR A 290 4.99 -6.69 -10.87
CA THR A 290 6.45 -6.69 -10.62
C THR A 290 7.02 -8.10 -10.65
N GLU A 291 6.36 -9.05 -9.99
CA GLU A 291 6.77 -10.47 -10.00
C GLU A 291 6.80 -11.04 -11.41
N MET A 292 5.79 -10.72 -12.22
CA MET A 292 5.68 -11.20 -13.60
C MET A 292 6.79 -10.69 -14.51
N VAL A 293 7.25 -9.45 -14.34
CA VAL A 293 8.29 -8.85 -15.19
C VAL A 293 9.70 -9.04 -14.66
N THR A 294 9.88 -9.38 -13.38
CA THR A 294 11.20 -9.60 -12.75
C THR A 294 11.51 -11.07 -12.49
N GLY A 295 10.48 -11.91 -12.41
CA GLY A 295 10.62 -13.32 -12.00
C GLY A 295 10.92 -13.52 -10.50
N ILE A 296 10.83 -12.46 -9.68
CA ILE A 296 11.15 -12.49 -8.25
C ILE A 296 9.87 -12.69 -7.45
N ASP A 297 9.83 -13.69 -6.55
CA ASP A 297 8.74 -13.87 -5.59
C ASP A 297 8.93 -12.94 -4.39
N LEU A 298 8.13 -11.87 -4.32
CA LEU A 298 8.25 -10.85 -3.29
C LEU A 298 7.92 -11.38 -1.90
N VAL A 299 6.98 -12.32 -1.78
CA VAL A 299 6.64 -12.96 -0.50
C VAL A 299 7.78 -13.84 -0.01
N ALA A 300 8.45 -14.56 -0.90
CA ALA A 300 9.63 -15.35 -0.53
C ALA A 300 10.77 -14.46 0.01
N GLU A 301 11.01 -13.30 -0.63
CA GLU A 301 12.00 -12.34 -0.12
C GLU A 301 11.58 -11.72 1.22
N GLN A 302 10.29 -11.42 1.44
CA GLN A 302 9.81 -10.97 2.75
C GLN A 302 10.08 -12.00 3.85
N LEU A 303 9.81 -13.27 3.59
CA LEU A 303 10.07 -14.37 4.54
C LEU A 303 11.57 -14.53 4.80
N ARG A 304 12.41 -14.41 3.77
CA ARG A 304 13.87 -14.43 3.88
C ARG A 304 14.39 -13.33 4.80
N ILE A 305 13.97 -12.08 4.56
CA ILE A 305 14.38 -10.92 5.36
C ILE A 305 13.90 -11.06 6.81
N ALA A 306 12.65 -11.48 6.99
CA ALA A 306 12.08 -11.70 8.33
C ALA A 306 12.80 -12.79 9.12
N SER A 307 13.44 -13.77 8.44
CA SER A 307 14.29 -14.77 9.06
C SER A 307 15.73 -14.29 9.36
N GLY A 308 16.02 -12.98 9.17
CA GLY A 308 17.32 -12.37 9.42
C GLY A 308 18.36 -12.57 8.31
N GLN A 309 17.96 -13.13 7.17
CA GLN A 309 18.85 -13.34 6.02
C GLN A 309 19.00 -12.04 5.21
N LYS A 310 20.09 -11.98 4.43
CA LYS A 310 20.28 -10.91 3.44
C LYS A 310 19.33 -11.10 2.25
N LEU A 311 19.07 -10.01 1.53
CA LEU A 311 18.44 -10.08 0.21
C LEU A 311 19.17 -11.10 -0.67
N SER A 312 18.41 -11.91 -1.40
CA SER A 312 18.97 -12.90 -2.34
C SER A 312 19.44 -12.28 -3.65
N ILE A 313 19.06 -11.03 -3.89
CA ILE A 313 19.26 -10.29 -5.15
C ILE A 313 20.10 -9.04 -4.91
N LYS A 314 20.90 -8.67 -5.91
CA LYS A 314 21.58 -7.38 -6.01
C LYS A 314 20.90 -6.55 -7.09
N GLN A 315 21.06 -5.22 -7.05
CA GLN A 315 20.47 -4.34 -8.07
C GLN A 315 20.90 -4.72 -9.50
N SER A 316 22.13 -5.17 -9.68
CA SER A 316 22.66 -5.62 -10.98
C SER A 316 21.97 -6.88 -11.53
N ASP A 317 21.35 -7.66 -10.66
CA ASP A 317 20.74 -8.95 -11.01
C ASP A 317 19.27 -8.80 -11.40
N VAL A 318 18.68 -7.64 -11.09
CA VAL A 318 17.27 -7.35 -11.40
C VAL A 318 17.13 -6.99 -12.86
N VAL A 319 16.48 -7.87 -13.60
CA VAL A 319 16.23 -7.69 -15.05
C VAL A 319 14.74 -7.56 -15.29
N LEU A 320 14.38 -6.59 -16.11
CA LEU A 320 13.00 -6.37 -16.55
C LEU A 320 12.75 -7.16 -17.84
N THR A 321 11.79 -8.08 -17.81
CA THR A 321 11.47 -8.95 -18.93
C THR A 321 9.99 -8.92 -19.25
N GLY A 322 9.65 -8.53 -20.47
CA GLY A 322 8.27 -8.52 -20.95
C GLY A 322 7.45 -7.36 -20.39
N HIS A 323 6.14 -7.58 -20.27
CA HIS A 323 5.15 -6.61 -19.84
C HIS A 323 4.01 -7.34 -19.13
N ALA A 324 3.49 -6.77 -18.05
CA ALA A 324 2.37 -7.32 -17.30
C ALA A 324 1.35 -6.23 -16.99
N ILE A 325 0.08 -6.60 -17.06
CA ILE A 325 -1.06 -5.75 -16.68
C ILE A 325 -1.88 -6.51 -15.67
N GLU A 326 -2.24 -5.86 -14.57
CA GLU A 326 -3.15 -6.39 -13.57
C GLU A 326 -4.49 -5.64 -13.63
N CYS A 327 -5.59 -6.38 -13.50
CA CYS A 327 -6.93 -5.83 -13.34
C CYS A 327 -7.47 -6.26 -11.98
N ARG A 328 -7.96 -5.32 -11.19
CA ARG A 328 -8.69 -5.63 -9.95
C ARG A 328 -10.12 -6.03 -10.27
N ILE A 329 -10.59 -7.12 -9.65
CA ILE A 329 -11.95 -7.61 -9.80
C ILE A 329 -12.70 -7.36 -8.51
N ASN A 330 -13.70 -6.50 -8.59
CA ASN A 330 -14.47 -6.05 -7.43
C ASN A 330 -15.93 -6.52 -7.53
N ALA A 331 -16.51 -6.93 -6.40
CA ALA A 331 -17.93 -7.18 -6.27
C ALA A 331 -18.68 -5.84 -6.10
N GLU A 332 -18.87 -5.14 -7.20
CA GLU A 332 -19.49 -3.82 -7.29
C GLU A 332 -20.51 -3.79 -8.43
N ASP A 333 -21.54 -2.96 -8.29
CA ASP A 333 -22.57 -2.74 -9.29
C ASP A 333 -22.27 -1.46 -10.09
N PRO A 334 -21.79 -1.55 -11.35
CA PRO A 334 -21.45 -0.39 -12.17
C PRO A 334 -22.68 0.45 -12.52
N ASP A 335 -23.86 -0.14 -12.63
CA ASP A 335 -25.10 0.55 -12.97
C ASP A 335 -25.64 1.36 -11.77
N ASN A 336 -25.23 0.99 -10.56
CA ASN A 336 -25.56 1.66 -9.30
C ASN A 336 -24.34 2.38 -8.70
N ASN A 337 -23.65 3.17 -9.53
CA ASN A 337 -22.53 4.01 -9.12
C ASN A 337 -21.40 3.25 -8.40
N PHE A 338 -21.18 1.97 -8.78
CA PHE A 338 -20.19 1.08 -8.19
C PHE A 338 -20.37 0.85 -6.68
N MET A 339 -21.60 0.81 -6.23
CA MET A 339 -21.87 0.40 -4.86
C MET A 339 -21.43 -1.05 -4.65
N PRO A 340 -20.91 -1.42 -3.46
CA PRO A 340 -20.64 -2.81 -3.14
C PRO A 340 -21.87 -3.68 -3.40
N SER A 341 -21.65 -4.81 -4.07
CA SER A 341 -22.70 -5.78 -4.44
C SER A 341 -22.47 -7.09 -3.67
N PRO A 342 -22.89 -7.17 -2.39
CA PRO A 342 -22.80 -8.40 -1.62
C PRO A 342 -23.75 -9.46 -2.19
N GLY A 343 -23.39 -10.73 -2.05
CA GLY A 343 -24.20 -11.82 -2.55
C GLY A 343 -23.42 -13.12 -2.68
N GLN A 344 -24.10 -14.18 -3.10
CA GLN A 344 -23.50 -15.49 -3.26
C GLN A 344 -22.92 -15.67 -4.66
N ILE A 345 -21.68 -16.16 -4.74
CA ILE A 345 -21.05 -16.57 -6.00
C ILE A 345 -21.65 -17.92 -6.40
N THR A 346 -22.58 -17.90 -7.35
CA THR A 346 -23.25 -19.11 -7.81
C THR A 346 -22.40 -19.92 -8.78
N PHE A 347 -21.54 -19.22 -9.54
CA PHE A 347 -20.63 -19.83 -10.51
C PHE A 347 -19.30 -19.05 -10.54
N LEU A 348 -18.19 -19.76 -10.60
CA LEU A 348 -16.85 -19.20 -10.76
C LEU A 348 -16.06 -20.08 -11.72
N HIS A 349 -15.56 -19.46 -12.79
CA HIS A 349 -14.54 -20.04 -13.66
C HIS A 349 -13.28 -19.20 -13.54
N GLU A 350 -12.23 -19.77 -12.94
CA GLU A 350 -10.95 -19.08 -12.83
C GLU A 350 -10.23 -19.09 -14.19
N PRO A 351 -9.89 -17.92 -14.75
CA PRO A 351 -9.15 -17.88 -15.99
C PRO A 351 -7.77 -18.53 -15.82
N SER A 352 -7.35 -19.28 -16.82
CA SER A 352 -6.09 -19.99 -16.83
C SER A 352 -5.49 -20.02 -18.23
N GLY A 353 -4.19 -20.19 -18.34
CA GLY A 353 -3.50 -20.31 -19.61
C GLY A 353 -2.08 -19.75 -19.56
N PRO A 354 -1.34 -19.84 -20.66
CA PRO A 354 0.00 -19.25 -20.73
C PRO A 354 -0.06 -17.74 -20.46
N ARG A 355 0.77 -17.27 -19.53
CA ARG A 355 0.88 -15.85 -19.14
C ARG A 355 -0.37 -15.27 -18.46
N VAL A 356 -1.30 -16.11 -18.01
CA VAL A 356 -2.42 -15.71 -17.18
C VAL A 356 -2.15 -16.07 -15.74
N ARG A 357 -2.27 -15.09 -14.84
CA ARG A 357 -2.22 -15.27 -13.40
C ARG A 357 -3.51 -14.76 -12.78
N PHE A 358 -4.09 -15.57 -11.92
CA PHE A 358 -5.32 -15.23 -11.21
C PHE A 358 -5.14 -15.44 -9.71
N ASP A 359 -5.03 -14.36 -8.97
CA ASP A 359 -4.92 -14.37 -7.51
C ASP A 359 -6.30 -14.08 -6.91
N SER A 360 -6.90 -15.04 -6.20
CA SER A 360 -8.29 -14.99 -5.74
C SER A 360 -8.45 -15.50 -4.31
N GLY A 361 -9.33 -14.85 -3.56
CA GLY A 361 -9.76 -15.27 -2.22
C GLY A 361 -11.11 -15.98 -2.20
N VAL A 362 -11.78 -16.10 -3.35
CA VAL A 362 -13.16 -16.59 -3.42
C VAL A 362 -13.24 -17.97 -4.09
N THR A 363 -14.39 -18.64 -3.89
CA THR A 363 -14.77 -19.90 -4.51
C THR A 363 -16.26 -19.89 -4.83
N ALA A 364 -16.71 -20.73 -5.76
CA ALA A 364 -18.15 -20.94 -5.97
C ALA A 364 -18.83 -21.35 -4.66
N GLY A 365 -20.01 -20.83 -4.41
CA GLY A 365 -20.79 -21.04 -3.18
C GLY A 365 -20.45 -20.08 -2.04
N LEU A 366 -19.35 -19.30 -2.12
CA LEU A 366 -19.02 -18.30 -1.09
C LEU A 366 -19.94 -17.08 -1.19
N SER A 367 -20.38 -16.56 -0.04
CA SER A 367 -21.03 -15.25 0.05
C SER A 367 -19.99 -14.15 0.18
N ILE A 368 -20.15 -13.09 -0.62
CA ILE A 368 -19.46 -11.83 -0.45
C ILE A 368 -20.25 -11.00 0.55
N GLU A 369 -19.61 -10.70 1.67
CA GLU A 369 -20.23 -9.99 2.77
C GLU A 369 -19.84 -8.51 2.75
N PRO A 370 -20.67 -7.59 3.28
CA PRO A 370 -20.44 -6.15 3.22
C PRO A 370 -19.42 -5.62 4.24
N TYR A 371 -18.74 -6.50 4.96
CA TYR A 371 -17.86 -6.13 6.09
C TYR A 371 -16.45 -5.70 5.67
N TYR A 372 -16.02 -6.09 4.47
CA TYR A 372 -14.64 -5.90 4.00
C TYR A 372 -14.61 -5.26 2.61
N ASP A 373 -13.41 -5.09 2.07
CA ASP A 373 -13.20 -4.56 0.72
C ASP A 373 -13.92 -5.41 -0.34
N SER A 374 -14.47 -4.75 -1.35
CA SER A 374 -15.19 -5.40 -2.46
C SER A 374 -14.27 -6.20 -3.40
N MET A 375 -12.97 -6.02 -3.33
CA MET A 375 -12.02 -6.73 -4.18
C MET A 375 -11.98 -8.23 -3.86
N ILE A 376 -12.33 -9.05 -4.84
CA ILE A 376 -12.42 -10.51 -4.69
C ILE A 376 -11.27 -11.26 -5.37
N ALA A 377 -10.67 -10.67 -6.37
CA ALA A 377 -9.56 -11.23 -7.14
C ALA A 377 -8.81 -10.14 -7.92
N LYS A 378 -7.71 -10.55 -8.51
CA LYS A 378 -6.93 -9.79 -9.49
C LYS A 378 -6.40 -10.73 -10.58
N LEU A 379 -6.47 -10.25 -11.81
CA LEU A 379 -6.09 -10.98 -13.02
C LEU A 379 -4.93 -10.26 -13.71
#